data_da6309ff9706c26a44036f311866e492
#
_entry.id   da6309ff9706c26a44036f311866e492
#
_cell.length_a   1.000
_cell.length_b   1.000
_cell.length_c   1.000
_cell.angle_alpha   90.00
_cell.angle_beta   90.00
_cell.angle_gamma   90.00
#
_symmetry.space_group_name_H-M   'P 1'
#
loop_
_entity.id
_entity.type
_entity.pdbx_description
1 polymer ?
#
loop_
_entity_poly.entity_id
_entity_poly.type
_entity_poly.pdbx_seq_one_letter_code
_entity_poly.pdbx_strand_id
1 'polypeptide(L)'
;PASLTGISAHMFENCEKLVPVTVPEGLLEIGDSAFAGCKKLENCPLPPNLTRVGSYAFDKCTLWNAELLPDTLTEIGEYAFRQCKKLTEVTIGEKLLNVGEGAFYDCDGIKKVDWQAKVTRIPDRVFQSCYYIETVKLPETVTEIGEYSFYSCGYLTDIGTFERMKRIGACAFSNCDELVNIGTLDAIEEIGGGAFISDQKLVLSLDGLQHLRIIGGYAFGGCPKVTGLRDLPALEEIGASALDSANIPEVANLPRLRRIGASGLSNRSLVTVGDLPSLEYIGDSAFRNATSLTTFGAAPKVTYIGANAFEECRKLETLGLDGVAAEIGREAFIACTSLKSLDLSNVTSIGEKAFSYCGTLETVVSLESITSLGKNAFEECRSLVTVGKIGNLTRLPNEVFRECKALANVTLPDTMETIGTAAFKHCYGLPEIVIPDSVTTIEEEAFSGCTSLKEIIVPDSVVKMGNHVFGGCRSATRIVFPKYLT
;
A
#
# COMPACT_ATOMS: atom_id res chain seq x y z
N PRO A 1 -29.73 39.10 33.11
CA PRO A 1 -30.85 39.94 32.71
C PRO A 1 -31.63 39.24 31.58
N ALA A 2 -32.95 39.37 31.57
CA ALA A 2 -33.79 38.79 30.53
C ALA A 2 -33.50 39.36 29.09
N SER A 3 -32.70 40.39 29.01
CA SER A 3 -32.27 41.04 27.77
C SER A 3 -30.93 40.49 27.19
N LEU A 4 -30.29 39.54 27.86
CA LEU A 4 -29.03 38.97 27.37
C LEU A 4 -29.31 38.01 26.21
N THR A 5 -28.77 38.33 25.03
CA THR A 5 -28.93 37.54 23.81
C THR A 5 -27.69 36.76 23.43
N GLY A 6 -26.53 37.00 24.06
CA GLY A 6 -25.29 36.31 23.77
C GLY A 6 -24.36 36.18 24.97
N ILE A 7 -23.60 35.11 25.06
CA ILE A 7 -22.45 34.96 25.96
C ILE A 7 -21.21 35.21 25.11
N SER A 8 -20.39 36.17 25.53
CA SER A 8 -19.20 36.55 24.79
C SER A 8 -18.15 35.47 24.78
N ALA A 9 -17.26 35.49 23.80
CA ALA A 9 -16.14 34.58 23.72
C ALA A 9 -15.28 34.63 25.00
N HIS A 10 -14.78 33.46 25.45
CA HIS A 10 -13.90 33.27 26.62
C HIS A 10 -14.48 33.77 27.98
N MET A 11 -15.77 34.09 28.06
CA MET A 11 -16.34 34.74 29.24
C MET A 11 -16.14 33.96 30.53
N PHE A 12 -16.26 32.67 30.51
CA PHE A 12 -16.08 31.75 31.66
C PHE A 12 -14.98 30.72 31.43
N GLU A 13 -14.05 30.99 30.52
CA GLU A 13 -12.97 30.06 30.18
C GLU A 13 -12.17 29.68 31.43
N ASN A 14 -11.92 28.36 31.61
CA ASN A 14 -11.19 27.79 32.73
C ASN A 14 -11.81 28.08 34.15
N CYS A 15 -13.09 28.40 34.20
CA CYS A 15 -13.82 28.43 35.49
C CYS A 15 -14.07 27.00 36.02
N GLU A 16 -12.99 26.28 36.38
CA GLU A 16 -13.00 24.85 36.69
C GLU A 16 -13.97 24.43 37.82
N LYS A 17 -14.33 25.37 38.70
CA LYS A 17 -15.24 25.10 39.83
C LYS A 17 -16.66 25.58 39.55
N LEU A 18 -16.92 26.10 38.35
CA LEU A 18 -18.27 26.56 38.01
C LEU A 18 -19.24 25.39 38.03
N VAL A 19 -20.25 25.51 38.86
CA VAL A 19 -21.39 24.59 39.00
C VAL A 19 -22.67 25.36 38.74
N PRO A 20 -23.84 24.74 38.60
CA PRO A 20 -24.90 25.04 37.65
C PRO A 20 -25.03 26.51 37.25
N VAL A 21 -25.11 26.75 35.96
CA VAL A 21 -25.37 28.07 35.38
C VAL A 21 -26.80 28.13 34.87
N THR A 22 -27.58 29.10 35.38
CA THR A 22 -28.88 29.40 34.81
C THR A 22 -28.68 30.31 33.58
N VAL A 23 -28.96 29.78 32.41
CA VAL A 23 -28.86 30.52 31.14
C VAL A 23 -30.22 31.16 30.83
N PRO A 24 -30.28 32.45 30.44
CA PRO A 24 -31.53 33.10 30.04
C PRO A 24 -32.17 32.43 28.81
N GLU A 25 -33.50 32.26 28.84
CA GLU A 25 -34.25 31.64 27.70
C GLU A 25 -34.11 32.42 26.37
N GLY A 26 -33.84 33.75 26.46
CA GLY A 26 -33.66 34.62 25.31
C GLY A 26 -32.28 34.56 24.63
N LEU A 27 -31.38 33.68 25.14
CA LEU A 27 -30.05 33.57 24.58
C LEU A 27 -30.06 32.94 23.15
N LEU A 28 -29.41 33.60 22.21
CA LEU A 28 -29.31 33.18 20.82
C LEU A 28 -27.93 32.62 20.48
N GLU A 29 -26.90 33.04 21.22
CA GLU A 29 -25.50 32.69 20.89
C GLU A 29 -24.66 32.41 22.15
N ILE A 30 -23.81 31.38 22.06
CA ILE A 30 -22.72 31.10 22.99
C ILE A 30 -21.42 31.26 22.20
N GLY A 31 -20.59 32.21 22.60
CA GLY A 31 -19.36 32.58 21.90
C GLY A 31 -18.25 31.54 22.05
N ASP A 32 -17.19 31.73 21.28
CA ASP A 32 -16.05 30.83 21.23
C ASP A 32 -15.39 30.68 22.60
N SER A 33 -15.06 29.45 23.00
CA SER A 33 -14.46 29.10 24.30
C SER A 33 -15.22 29.62 25.52
N ALA A 34 -16.48 30.01 25.39
CA ALA A 34 -17.23 30.70 26.47
C ALA A 34 -17.22 29.95 27.79
N PHE A 35 -17.27 28.62 27.79
CA PHE A 35 -17.21 27.72 28.96
C PHE A 35 -16.05 26.72 28.86
N ALA A 36 -15.07 26.92 27.99
CA ALA A 36 -13.95 26.00 27.82
C ALA A 36 -13.26 25.73 29.18
N GLY A 37 -13.00 24.49 29.50
CA GLY A 37 -12.34 24.10 30.75
C GLY A 37 -13.20 24.18 32.00
N CYS A 38 -14.51 24.41 31.90
CA CYS A 38 -15.44 24.37 33.07
C CYS A 38 -15.74 22.92 33.46
N LYS A 39 -14.76 22.24 34.08
CA LYS A 39 -14.77 20.78 34.33
C LYS A 39 -15.91 20.32 35.24
N LYS A 40 -16.41 21.20 36.13
CA LYS A 40 -17.50 20.88 37.08
C LYS A 40 -18.86 21.41 36.60
N LEU A 41 -18.94 21.95 35.37
CA LEU A 41 -20.18 22.42 34.83
C LEU A 41 -21.14 21.24 34.62
N GLU A 42 -22.19 21.17 35.43
CA GLU A 42 -23.29 20.22 35.37
C GLU A 42 -24.59 20.98 35.10
N ASN A 43 -25.57 20.32 34.51
CA ASN A 43 -26.95 20.86 34.38
C ASN A 43 -27.01 22.31 33.83
N CYS A 44 -26.28 22.59 32.77
CA CYS A 44 -26.38 23.84 32.01
C CYS A 44 -27.19 23.55 30.73
N PRO A 45 -28.53 23.59 30.77
CA PRO A 45 -29.36 23.31 29.61
C PRO A 45 -29.15 24.42 28.55
N LEU A 46 -29.10 24.00 27.31
CA LEU A 46 -29.06 24.97 26.20
C LEU A 46 -30.45 25.59 26.01
N PRO A 47 -30.58 26.92 25.90
CA PRO A 47 -31.89 27.55 25.75
C PRO A 47 -32.53 27.21 24.39
N PRO A 48 -33.88 27.13 24.36
CA PRO A 48 -34.62 26.62 23.19
C PRO A 48 -34.54 27.51 21.95
N ASN A 49 -34.09 28.77 22.11
CA ASN A 49 -33.93 29.71 21.01
C ASN A 49 -32.48 29.84 20.52
N LEU A 50 -31.55 29.03 21.07
CA LEU A 50 -30.14 29.10 20.71
C LEU A 50 -29.94 28.73 19.24
N THR A 51 -29.24 29.59 18.50
CA THR A 51 -28.95 29.42 17.07
C THR A 51 -27.49 29.09 16.79
N ARG A 52 -26.56 29.49 17.71
CA ARG A 52 -25.13 29.30 17.51
C ARG A 52 -24.42 28.84 18.79
N VAL A 53 -23.58 27.85 18.67
CA VAL A 53 -22.57 27.46 19.64
C VAL A 53 -21.20 27.65 18.99
N GLY A 54 -20.35 28.50 19.56
CA GLY A 54 -19.03 28.85 19.03
C GLY A 54 -18.01 27.74 19.13
N SER A 55 -16.85 27.96 18.54
CA SER A 55 -15.74 27.00 18.58
C SER A 55 -15.23 26.83 20.01
N TYR A 56 -14.96 25.59 20.42
CA TYR A 56 -14.51 25.24 21.78
C TYR A 56 -15.43 25.70 22.91
N ALA A 57 -16.66 26.08 22.64
CA ALA A 57 -17.55 26.71 23.62
C ALA A 57 -17.70 25.89 24.91
N PHE A 58 -17.77 24.58 24.85
CA PHE A 58 -17.84 23.65 25.98
C PHE A 58 -16.67 22.66 26.00
N ASP A 59 -15.52 23.04 25.40
CA ASP A 59 -14.33 22.18 25.42
C ASP A 59 -13.95 21.76 26.84
N LYS A 60 -13.76 20.45 27.06
CA LYS A 60 -13.41 19.88 28.38
C LYS A 60 -14.42 20.14 29.50
N CYS A 61 -15.69 20.39 29.18
CA CYS A 61 -16.77 20.37 30.14
C CYS A 61 -17.17 18.93 30.46
N THR A 62 -16.31 18.19 31.16
CA THR A 62 -16.38 16.72 31.32
C THR A 62 -17.60 16.20 32.03
N LEU A 63 -18.29 17.04 32.81
CA LEU A 63 -19.53 16.68 33.55
C LEU A 63 -20.79 17.27 32.90
N TRP A 64 -20.63 18.06 31.83
CA TRP A 64 -21.76 18.65 31.14
C TRP A 64 -22.65 17.58 30.49
N ASN A 65 -23.96 17.65 30.75
CA ASN A 65 -24.97 16.67 30.39
C ASN A 65 -26.25 17.34 29.84
N ALA A 66 -26.18 18.09 28.76
CA ALA A 66 -27.42 18.53 28.13
C ALA A 66 -28.20 17.31 27.64
N GLU A 67 -29.52 17.29 27.89
CA GLU A 67 -30.37 16.20 27.43
C GLU A 67 -30.55 16.24 25.89
N LEU A 68 -30.67 17.44 25.30
CA LEU A 68 -30.91 17.62 23.88
C LEU A 68 -30.24 18.91 23.35
N LEU A 69 -29.76 18.88 22.12
CA LEU A 69 -29.40 20.10 21.37
C LEU A 69 -30.69 20.76 20.86
N PRO A 70 -30.83 22.10 20.95
CA PRO A 70 -32.02 22.79 20.48
C PRO A 70 -32.23 22.66 18.96
N ASP A 71 -33.46 22.42 18.54
CA ASP A 71 -33.83 22.35 17.10
C ASP A 71 -33.67 23.68 16.34
N THR A 72 -33.40 24.76 17.06
CA THR A 72 -33.14 26.09 16.50
C THR A 72 -31.68 26.30 16.09
N LEU A 73 -30.77 25.38 16.50
CA LEU A 73 -29.35 25.49 16.14
C LEU A 73 -29.17 25.47 14.62
N THR A 74 -28.39 26.41 14.14
CA THR A 74 -27.93 26.53 12.74
C THR A 74 -26.43 26.31 12.61
N GLU A 75 -25.68 26.49 13.70
CA GLU A 75 -24.22 26.40 13.71
C GLU A 75 -23.69 25.78 15.02
N ILE A 76 -22.80 24.82 14.87
CA ILE A 76 -21.93 24.30 15.93
C ILE A 76 -20.49 24.47 15.47
N GLY A 77 -19.68 25.19 16.23
CA GLY A 77 -18.28 25.49 15.94
C GLY A 77 -17.34 24.27 16.08
N GLU A 78 -16.09 24.49 15.67
CA GLU A 78 -15.05 23.48 15.79
C GLU A 78 -14.81 23.10 17.25
N TYR A 79 -14.70 21.80 17.53
CA TYR A 79 -14.43 21.25 18.87
C TYR A 79 -15.38 21.79 19.96
N ALA A 80 -16.57 22.26 19.60
CA ALA A 80 -17.50 22.95 20.50
C ALA A 80 -17.81 22.14 21.75
N PHE A 81 -17.95 20.84 21.64
CA PHE A 81 -18.26 19.90 22.73
C PHE A 81 -17.15 18.89 22.98
N ARG A 82 -15.91 19.19 22.58
CA ARG A 82 -14.78 18.28 22.79
C ARG A 82 -14.67 17.84 24.26
N GLN A 83 -14.56 16.52 24.48
CA GLN A 83 -14.45 15.91 25.82
C GLN A 83 -15.64 16.13 26.75
N CYS A 84 -16.83 16.35 26.22
CA CYS A 84 -18.07 16.34 27.00
C CYS A 84 -18.48 14.89 27.27
N LYS A 85 -17.88 14.27 28.28
CA LYS A 85 -17.96 12.81 28.58
C LYS A 85 -19.35 12.32 29.08
N LYS A 86 -20.27 13.21 29.38
CA LYS A 86 -21.61 12.89 29.91
C LYS A 86 -22.72 13.01 28.86
N LEU A 87 -22.42 13.46 27.65
CA LEU A 87 -23.38 13.37 26.56
C LEU A 87 -23.67 11.89 26.24
N THR A 88 -24.95 11.50 26.18
CA THR A 88 -25.34 10.10 25.93
C THR A 88 -25.96 9.91 24.56
N GLU A 89 -26.66 10.90 24.05
CA GLU A 89 -27.28 10.91 22.71
C GLU A 89 -27.05 12.27 22.08
N VAL A 90 -26.89 12.29 20.75
CA VAL A 90 -26.74 13.51 19.96
C VAL A 90 -27.71 13.48 18.79
N THR A 91 -28.63 14.48 18.75
CA THR A 91 -29.49 14.72 17.60
C THR A 91 -29.01 15.98 16.89
N ILE A 92 -28.59 15.85 15.63
CA ILE A 92 -28.22 16.95 14.74
C ILE A 92 -29.48 17.36 13.98
N GLY A 93 -30.17 18.42 14.47
CA GLY A 93 -31.47 18.84 13.99
C GLY A 93 -31.49 19.31 12.53
N GLU A 94 -32.67 19.28 11.88
CA GLU A 94 -32.84 19.59 10.45
C GLU A 94 -32.39 21.02 10.04
N LYS A 95 -32.38 21.98 10.98
CA LYS A 95 -31.99 23.35 10.71
C LYS A 95 -30.47 23.60 10.74
N LEU A 96 -29.70 22.62 11.23
CA LEU A 96 -28.25 22.78 11.35
C LEU A 96 -27.60 22.84 9.97
N LEU A 97 -26.94 23.96 9.68
CA LEU A 97 -26.28 24.21 8.41
C LEU A 97 -24.79 23.87 8.47
N ASN A 98 -24.18 24.11 9.63
CA ASN A 98 -22.74 23.94 9.82
C ASN A 98 -22.46 23.20 11.14
N VAL A 99 -21.70 22.12 11.03
CA VAL A 99 -21.08 21.42 12.16
C VAL A 99 -19.57 21.45 11.94
N GLY A 100 -18.85 22.02 12.90
CA GLY A 100 -17.41 22.18 12.81
C GLY A 100 -16.63 20.86 12.96
N GLU A 101 -15.36 20.91 12.54
CA GLU A 101 -14.42 19.81 12.75
C GLU A 101 -14.36 19.44 14.23
N GLY A 102 -14.35 18.14 14.52
CA GLY A 102 -14.19 17.63 15.89
C GLY A 102 -15.26 18.11 16.89
N ALA A 103 -16.42 18.57 16.42
CA ALA A 103 -17.44 19.18 17.31
C ALA A 103 -17.75 18.32 18.53
N PHE A 104 -17.73 17.00 18.42
CA PHE A 104 -17.95 16.01 19.51
C PHE A 104 -16.73 15.11 19.74
N TYR A 105 -15.54 15.61 19.46
CA TYR A 105 -14.30 14.85 19.64
C TYR A 105 -14.16 14.31 21.08
N ASP A 106 -13.84 13.03 21.25
CA ASP A 106 -13.58 12.37 22.54
C ASP A 106 -14.75 12.52 23.55
N CYS A 107 -15.99 12.39 23.05
CA CYS A 107 -17.22 12.35 23.85
C CYS A 107 -17.62 10.90 24.13
N ASP A 108 -16.91 10.20 25.03
CA ASP A 108 -17.08 8.76 25.31
C ASP A 108 -18.47 8.39 25.83
N GLY A 109 -19.26 9.33 26.33
CA GLY A 109 -20.60 9.06 26.81
C GLY A 109 -21.62 8.76 25.71
N ILE A 110 -21.35 9.25 24.47
CA ILE A 110 -22.30 9.15 23.35
C ILE A 110 -22.45 7.69 22.93
N LYS A 111 -23.71 7.22 22.91
CA LYS A 111 -24.07 5.88 22.44
C LYS A 111 -24.82 5.91 21.12
N LYS A 112 -25.57 7.00 20.86
CA LYS A 112 -26.44 7.12 19.71
C LYS A 112 -26.32 8.48 19.06
N VAL A 113 -26.28 8.48 17.73
CA VAL A 113 -26.29 9.69 16.90
C VAL A 113 -27.42 9.61 15.89
N ASP A 114 -28.31 10.63 15.90
CA ASP A 114 -29.34 10.83 14.89
C ASP A 114 -29.05 12.13 14.14
N TRP A 115 -28.56 12.00 12.91
CA TRP A 115 -28.22 13.15 12.07
C TRP A 115 -29.33 13.45 11.06
N GLN A 116 -30.19 14.43 11.38
CA GLN A 116 -31.35 14.79 10.58
C GLN A 116 -31.08 15.92 9.57
N ALA A 117 -30.03 16.73 9.81
CA ALA A 117 -29.64 17.80 8.91
C ALA A 117 -29.26 17.26 7.52
N LYS A 118 -29.80 17.88 6.48
CA LYS A 118 -29.55 17.49 5.08
C LYS A 118 -28.20 18.01 4.58
N VAL A 119 -27.13 17.33 5.00
CA VAL A 119 -25.76 17.62 4.58
C VAL A 119 -25.29 16.63 3.50
N THR A 120 -24.31 17.03 2.72
CA THR A 120 -23.66 16.16 1.73
C THR A 120 -22.34 15.58 2.27
N ARG A 121 -21.76 16.20 3.31
CA ARG A 121 -20.49 15.79 3.92
C ARG A 121 -20.60 15.74 5.44
N ILE A 122 -20.11 14.66 6.03
CA ILE A 122 -19.87 14.55 7.47
C ILE A 122 -18.50 15.17 7.78
N PRO A 123 -18.39 16.10 8.74
CA PRO A 123 -17.15 16.80 9.04
C PRO A 123 -16.03 15.91 9.51
N ASP A 124 -14.79 16.37 9.32
CA ASP A 124 -13.60 15.72 9.83
C ASP A 124 -13.66 15.61 11.36
N ARG A 125 -13.18 14.49 11.90
CA ARG A 125 -13.04 14.25 13.35
C ARG A 125 -14.30 14.44 14.18
N VAL A 126 -15.47 14.60 13.59
CA VAL A 126 -16.69 15.03 14.31
C VAL A 126 -17.00 14.15 15.52
N PHE A 127 -16.84 12.83 15.42
CA PHE A 127 -17.00 11.85 16.52
C PHE A 127 -15.73 11.06 16.78
N GLN A 128 -14.56 11.61 16.44
CA GLN A 128 -13.30 10.93 16.70
C GLN A 128 -13.17 10.58 18.19
N SER A 129 -12.79 9.33 18.48
CA SER A 129 -12.63 8.82 19.85
C SER A 129 -13.91 8.80 20.70
N CYS A 130 -15.07 8.79 20.08
CA CYS A 130 -16.35 8.53 20.77
C CYS A 130 -16.55 7.01 20.90
N TYR A 131 -15.78 6.36 21.76
CA TYR A 131 -15.60 4.91 21.81
C TYR A 131 -16.89 4.11 21.97
N TYR A 132 -17.88 4.62 22.72
CA TYR A 132 -19.10 3.90 23.03
C TYR A 132 -20.28 4.17 22.09
N ILE A 133 -20.06 4.85 20.95
CA ILE A 133 -21.12 4.96 19.93
C ILE A 133 -21.48 3.56 19.44
N GLU A 134 -22.75 3.18 19.58
CA GLU A 134 -23.29 1.90 19.14
C GLU A 134 -23.97 2.00 17.77
N THR A 135 -24.71 3.11 17.55
CA THR A 135 -25.47 3.33 16.31
C THR A 135 -25.38 4.78 15.82
N VAL A 136 -25.26 4.94 14.52
CA VAL A 136 -25.28 6.23 13.84
C VAL A 136 -26.32 6.17 12.71
N LYS A 137 -27.27 7.10 12.72
CA LYS A 137 -28.19 7.29 11.61
C LYS A 137 -27.79 8.53 10.84
N LEU A 138 -27.33 8.37 9.62
CA LEU A 138 -26.96 9.46 8.72
C LEU A 138 -28.08 9.74 7.69
N PRO A 139 -28.19 10.99 7.19
CA PRO A 139 -29.16 11.31 6.14
C PRO A 139 -28.74 10.72 4.78
N GLU A 140 -29.73 10.33 3.96
CA GLU A 140 -29.51 9.78 2.62
C GLU A 140 -28.81 10.75 1.64
N THR A 141 -28.69 12.02 2.01
CA THR A 141 -28.01 13.05 1.21
C THR A 141 -26.48 12.99 1.32
N VAL A 142 -25.94 12.23 2.28
CA VAL A 142 -24.48 12.16 2.51
C VAL A 142 -23.81 11.45 1.33
N THR A 143 -22.81 12.12 0.77
CA THR A 143 -21.95 11.62 -0.31
C THR A 143 -20.49 11.50 0.13
N GLU A 144 -20.12 12.08 1.28
CA GLU A 144 -18.76 12.09 1.78
C GLU A 144 -18.72 11.96 3.30
N ILE A 145 -17.87 11.05 3.80
CA ILE A 145 -17.45 10.95 5.20
C ILE A 145 -16.08 11.60 5.31
N GLY A 146 -15.92 12.57 6.23
CA GLY A 146 -14.67 13.27 6.46
C GLY A 146 -13.58 12.40 7.08
N GLU A 147 -12.37 12.93 7.13
CA GLU A 147 -11.22 12.25 7.71
C GLU A 147 -11.41 12.06 9.23
N TYR A 148 -11.06 10.88 9.75
CA TYR A 148 -11.16 10.53 11.18
C TYR A 148 -12.56 10.72 11.78
N SER A 149 -13.63 10.85 10.99
CA SER A 149 -14.98 11.22 11.50
C SER A 149 -15.48 10.27 12.60
N PHE A 150 -15.22 8.97 12.46
CA PHE A 150 -15.59 7.92 13.42
C PHE A 150 -14.38 7.11 13.89
N TYR A 151 -13.18 7.69 13.83
CA TYR A 151 -11.95 7.04 14.26
C TYR A 151 -12.07 6.60 15.74
N SER A 152 -11.76 5.33 16.03
CA SER A 152 -11.86 4.73 17.37
C SER A 152 -13.26 4.80 17.98
N CYS A 153 -14.31 4.62 17.17
CA CYS A 153 -15.66 4.34 17.64
C CYS A 153 -15.83 2.82 17.85
N GLY A 154 -15.16 2.26 18.85
CA GLY A 154 -14.96 0.82 19.03
C GLY A 154 -16.25 -0.01 19.14
N TYR A 155 -17.35 0.56 19.60
CA TYR A 155 -18.66 -0.11 19.74
C TYR A 155 -19.60 0.12 18.54
N LEU A 156 -19.19 0.87 17.52
CA LEU A 156 -20.01 1.14 16.34
C LEU A 156 -20.26 -0.16 15.57
N THR A 157 -21.52 -0.59 15.49
CA THR A 157 -21.92 -1.84 14.83
C THR A 157 -22.49 -1.62 13.44
N ASP A 158 -23.21 -0.52 13.24
CA ASP A 158 -23.95 -0.18 12.02
C ASP A 158 -24.01 1.34 11.84
N ILE A 159 -23.82 1.78 10.62
CA ILE A 159 -23.88 3.19 10.23
C ILE A 159 -24.95 3.46 9.14
N GLY A 160 -25.75 2.45 8.80
CA GLY A 160 -26.79 2.53 7.78
C GLY A 160 -26.30 2.20 6.37
N THR A 161 -27.07 2.61 5.37
CA THR A 161 -26.79 2.36 3.95
C THR A 161 -26.29 3.62 3.26
N PHE A 162 -25.33 3.46 2.35
CA PHE A 162 -24.67 4.57 1.65
C PHE A 162 -24.87 4.54 0.14
N GLU A 163 -26.10 4.49 -0.33
CA GLU A 163 -26.40 4.40 -1.77
C GLU A 163 -25.75 5.50 -2.62
N ARG A 164 -25.47 6.67 -2.03
CA ARG A 164 -24.89 7.84 -2.71
C ARG A 164 -23.46 8.15 -2.29
N MET A 165 -22.88 7.31 -1.44
CA MET A 165 -21.53 7.54 -0.92
C MET A 165 -20.50 7.52 -2.05
N LYS A 166 -19.77 8.62 -2.22
CA LYS A 166 -18.72 8.77 -3.21
C LYS A 166 -17.33 8.70 -2.58
N ARG A 167 -17.19 9.20 -1.35
CA ARG A 167 -15.88 9.27 -0.71
C ARG A 167 -15.96 8.94 0.77
N ILE A 168 -15.06 8.07 1.19
CA ILE A 168 -14.76 7.78 2.61
C ILE A 168 -13.36 8.33 2.88
N GLY A 169 -13.25 9.28 3.81
CA GLY A 169 -12.01 9.97 4.15
C GLY A 169 -10.96 9.07 4.81
N ALA A 170 -9.76 9.60 4.94
CA ALA A 170 -8.67 8.88 5.60
C ALA A 170 -9.02 8.56 7.06
N CYS A 171 -8.74 7.31 7.48
CA CYS A 171 -9.00 6.80 8.84
C CYS A 171 -10.44 7.03 9.35
N ALA A 172 -11.41 7.19 8.44
CA ALA A 172 -12.78 7.58 8.81
C ALA A 172 -13.44 6.60 9.78
N PHE A 173 -13.19 5.30 9.65
CA PHE A 173 -13.71 4.23 10.51
C PHE A 173 -12.59 3.39 11.16
N SER A 174 -11.35 3.84 11.11
CA SER A 174 -10.21 3.09 11.68
C SER A 174 -10.46 2.76 13.17
N ASN A 175 -10.17 1.50 13.56
CA ASN A 175 -10.39 0.98 14.91
C ASN A 175 -11.87 1.02 15.37
N CYS A 176 -12.79 0.71 14.47
CA CYS A 176 -14.19 0.44 14.79
C CYS A 176 -14.37 -1.07 14.99
N ASP A 177 -13.91 -1.59 16.15
CA ASP A 177 -13.73 -3.02 16.43
C ASP A 177 -15.01 -3.87 16.26
N GLU A 178 -16.19 -3.27 16.45
CA GLU A 178 -17.49 -3.92 16.33
C GLU A 178 -18.17 -3.69 14.98
N LEU A 179 -17.56 -2.92 14.05
CA LEU A 179 -18.17 -2.61 12.76
C LEU A 179 -18.25 -3.85 11.87
N VAL A 180 -19.47 -4.25 11.53
CA VAL A 180 -19.73 -5.45 10.71
C VAL A 180 -20.13 -5.09 9.31
N ASN A 181 -20.93 -4.03 9.15
CA ASN A 181 -21.54 -3.67 7.87
C ASN A 181 -21.54 -2.15 7.69
N ILE A 182 -21.29 -1.72 6.45
CA ILE A 182 -21.37 -0.31 6.03
C ILE A 182 -22.37 -0.11 4.88
N GLY A 183 -23.28 -1.06 4.66
CA GLY A 183 -24.26 -1.00 3.56
C GLY A 183 -23.63 -1.23 2.18
N THR A 184 -24.30 -0.73 1.15
CA THR A 184 -23.82 -0.78 -0.23
C THR A 184 -22.93 0.42 -0.55
N LEU A 185 -21.91 0.20 -1.36
CA LEU A 185 -20.97 1.23 -1.82
C LEU A 185 -21.07 1.44 -3.34
N ASP A 186 -22.25 1.31 -3.92
CA ASP A 186 -22.44 1.29 -5.38
C ASP A 186 -21.94 2.56 -6.09
N ALA A 187 -22.01 3.71 -5.42
CA ALA A 187 -21.56 4.99 -5.97
C ALA A 187 -20.14 5.38 -5.56
N ILE A 188 -19.41 4.52 -4.80
CA ILE A 188 -18.11 4.87 -4.24
C ILE A 188 -17.07 5.13 -5.34
N GLU A 189 -16.38 6.25 -5.23
CA GLU A 189 -15.31 6.68 -6.12
C GLU A 189 -13.93 6.57 -5.45
N GLU A 190 -13.86 6.82 -4.12
CA GLU A 190 -12.61 6.83 -3.36
C GLU A 190 -12.79 6.29 -1.94
N ILE A 191 -11.89 5.39 -1.53
CA ILE A 191 -11.73 4.93 -0.15
C ILE A 191 -10.36 5.43 0.31
N GLY A 192 -10.35 6.30 1.32
CA GLY A 192 -9.17 6.98 1.82
C GLY A 192 -8.17 6.04 2.53
N GLY A 193 -6.97 6.57 2.76
CA GLY A 193 -5.93 5.83 3.46
C GLY A 193 -6.33 5.43 4.88
N GLY A 194 -6.14 4.16 5.25
CA GLY A 194 -6.50 3.63 6.57
C GLY A 194 -7.98 3.70 6.92
N ALA A 195 -8.87 3.91 5.95
CA ALA A 195 -10.29 4.18 6.19
C ALA A 195 -10.95 3.15 7.12
N PHE A 196 -10.54 1.88 7.05
CA PHE A 196 -11.05 0.75 7.84
C PHE A 196 -9.93 -0.05 8.52
N ILE A 197 -8.77 0.56 8.75
CA ILE A 197 -7.64 -0.17 9.35
C ILE A 197 -8.02 -0.76 10.71
N SER A 198 -7.72 -2.05 10.89
CA SER A 198 -8.00 -2.84 12.09
C SER A 198 -9.47 -3.21 12.34
N ASP A 199 -10.37 -3.02 11.36
CA ASP A 199 -11.79 -3.39 11.51
C ASP A 199 -11.97 -4.88 11.21
N GLN A 200 -11.60 -5.72 12.16
CA GLN A 200 -11.52 -7.19 11.99
C GLN A 200 -12.87 -7.87 11.72
N LYS A 201 -13.98 -7.22 12.10
CA LYS A 201 -15.33 -7.76 11.89
C LYS A 201 -15.97 -7.33 10.58
N LEU A 202 -15.43 -6.30 9.91
CA LEU A 202 -15.99 -5.74 8.68
C LEU A 202 -16.10 -6.79 7.58
N VAL A 203 -17.32 -7.03 7.12
CA VAL A 203 -17.63 -7.90 5.98
C VAL A 203 -17.96 -7.03 4.78
N LEU A 204 -17.10 -7.05 3.77
CA LEU A 204 -17.28 -6.24 2.57
C LEU A 204 -16.72 -6.98 1.35
N SER A 205 -17.49 -6.99 0.24
CA SER A 205 -16.97 -7.36 -1.07
C SER A 205 -16.70 -6.10 -1.88
N LEU A 206 -15.51 -6.04 -2.51
CA LEU A 206 -15.16 -4.97 -3.43
C LEU A 206 -15.55 -5.31 -4.88
N ASP A 207 -15.97 -6.55 -5.17
CA ASP A 207 -16.35 -6.97 -6.52
C ASP A 207 -17.46 -6.09 -7.09
N GLY A 208 -17.30 -5.65 -8.33
CA GLY A 208 -18.34 -4.96 -9.08
C GLY A 208 -18.57 -3.50 -8.74
N LEU A 209 -17.75 -2.85 -7.90
CA LEU A 209 -17.85 -1.42 -7.59
C LEU A 209 -17.47 -0.58 -8.81
N GLN A 210 -18.47 -0.23 -9.64
CA GLN A 210 -18.27 0.32 -10.97
C GLN A 210 -17.57 1.68 -11.01
N HIS A 211 -17.65 2.46 -9.93
CA HIS A 211 -17.13 3.83 -9.86
C HIS A 211 -15.85 3.95 -9.05
N LEU A 212 -15.44 2.89 -8.34
CA LEU A 212 -14.26 2.92 -7.46
C LEU A 212 -12.99 3.14 -8.27
N ARG A 213 -12.30 4.26 -8.01
CA ARG A 213 -11.08 4.69 -8.69
C ARG A 213 -9.84 4.50 -7.85
N ILE A 214 -9.95 4.73 -6.55
CA ILE A 214 -8.80 4.73 -5.63
C ILE A 214 -9.12 3.94 -4.36
N ILE A 215 -8.26 2.99 -4.04
CA ILE A 215 -8.18 2.36 -2.72
C ILE A 215 -6.91 2.90 -2.07
N GLY A 216 -7.04 3.71 -1.04
CA GLY A 216 -5.93 4.38 -0.35
C GLY A 216 -5.00 3.40 0.37
N GLY A 217 -3.83 3.89 0.74
CA GLY A 217 -2.87 3.06 1.49
C GLY A 217 -3.45 2.60 2.83
N TYR A 218 -3.22 1.33 3.20
CA TYR A 218 -3.75 0.71 4.44
C TYR A 218 -5.29 0.74 4.56
N ALA A 219 -6.03 1.03 3.48
CA ALA A 219 -7.48 1.23 3.56
C ALA A 219 -8.21 0.09 4.28
N PHE A 220 -7.79 -1.15 4.05
CA PHE A 220 -8.33 -2.37 4.66
C PHE A 220 -7.26 -3.18 5.41
N GLY A 221 -6.20 -2.51 5.90
CA GLY A 221 -5.17 -3.16 6.70
C GLY A 221 -5.77 -3.82 7.95
N GLY A 222 -5.56 -5.13 8.14
CA GLY A 222 -6.13 -5.87 9.27
C GLY A 222 -7.61 -6.23 9.14
N CYS A 223 -8.20 -6.23 7.91
CA CYS A 223 -9.60 -6.56 7.64
C CYS A 223 -9.74 -7.94 6.96
N PRO A 224 -9.66 -9.06 7.65
CA PRO A 224 -9.58 -10.41 7.05
C PRO A 224 -10.86 -10.88 6.34
N LYS A 225 -11.98 -10.20 6.56
CA LYS A 225 -13.27 -10.52 5.94
C LYS A 225 -13.62 -9.63 4.75
N VAL A 226 -12.74 -8.69 4.38
CA VAL A 226 -12.83 -7.97 3.12
C VAL A 226 -12.39 -8.90 2.00
N THR A 227 -13.17 -8.95 0.93
CA THR A 227 -13.00 -9.88 -0.18
C THR A 227 -13.22 -9.19 -1.51
N GLY A 228 -12.79 -9.86 -2.59
CA GLY A 228 -13.09 -9.47 -3.96
C GLY A 228 -12.20 -8.34 -4.48
N LEU A 229 -11.72 -8.51 -5.70
CA LEU A 229 -11.03 -7.47 -6.45
C LEU A 229 -11.22 -7.72 -7.94
N ARG A 230 -12.49 -7.82 -8.35
CA ARG A 230 -12.89 -8.14 -9.72
C ARG A 230 -13.94 -7.16 -10.22
N ASP A 231 -13.95 -6.99 -11.54
CA ASP A 231 -14.97 -6.20 -12.23
C ASP A 231 -15.04 -4.74 -11.73
N LEU A 232 -13.86 -4.11 -11.59
CA LEU A 232 -13.69 -2.72 -11.16
C LEU A 232 -13.20 -1.86 -12.35
N PRO A 233 -14.08 -1.50 -13.29
CA PRO A 233 -13.68 -0.88 -14.55
C PRO A 233 -13.08 0.52 -14.41
N ALA A 234 -13.33 1.19 -13.28
CA ALA A 234 -12.81 2.52 -13.02
C ALA A 234 -11.54 2.54 -12.17
N LEU A 235 -11.13 1.41 -11.56
CA LEU A 235 -10.03 1.38 -10.60
C LEU A 235 -8.69 1.75 -11.26
N GLU A 236 -8.05 2.79 -10.75
CA GLU A 236 -6.80 3.36 -11.24
C GLU A 236 -5.63 3.06 -10.29
N GLU A 237 -5.87 3.05 -8.97
CA GLU A 237 -4.82 2.91 -7.97
C GLU A 237 -5.22 2.02 -6.78
N ILE A 238 -4.30 1.14 -6.39
CA ILE A 238 -4.28 0.41 -5.13
C ILE A 238 -3.09 0.94 -4.34
N GLY A 239 -3.35 1.56 -3.21
CA GLY A 239 -2.34 2.19 -2.34
C GLY A 239 -1.41 1.21 -1.63
N ALA A 240 -0.45 1.74 -0.89
CA ALA A 240 0.49 0.92 -0.12
C ALA A 240 -0.24 0.13 0.98
N SER A 241 0.03 -1.18 1.09
CA SER A 241 -0.58 -2.10 2.07
C SER A 241 -2.12 -2.02 2.13
N ALA A 242 -2.74 -1.60 1.02
CA ALA A 242 -4.18 -1.30 0.98
C ALA A 242 -5.07 -2.48 1.36
N LEU A 243 -4.66 -3.69 0.99
CA LEU A 243 -5.39 -4.95 1.17
C LEU A 243 -4.59 -5.94 2.04
N ASP A 244 -3.71 -5.42 2.91
CA ASP A 244 -3.00 -6.26 3.87
C ASP A 244 -3.99 -7.01 4.76
N SER A 245 -3.84 -8.33 4.84
CA SER A 245 -4.73 -9.25 5.57
C SER A 245 -6.13 -9.46 4.96
N ALA A 246 -6.54 -8.77 3.89
CA ALA A 246 -7.79 -9.07 3.17
C ALA A 246 -7.73 -10.45 2.49
N ASN A 247 -8.87 -11.06 2.23
CA ASN A 247 -8.92 -12.34 1.53
C ASN A 247 -9.21 -12.15 0.03
N ILE A 248 -8.16 -11.98 -0.76
CA ILE A 248 -8.23 -11.68 -2.20
C ILE A 248 -7.62 -12.86 -2.99
N PRO A 249 -8.40 -13.87 -3.35
CA PRO A 249 -7.88 -15.02 -4.11
C PRO A 249 -7.61 -14.71 -5.58
N GLU A 250 -8.29 -13.72 -6.14
CA GLU A 250 -8.23 -13.39 -7.55
C GLU A 250 -8.29 -11.88 -7.77
N VAL A 251 -7.50 -11.39 -8.72
CA VAL A 251 -7.55 -10.03 -9.28
C VAL A 251 -7.91 -10.16 -10.75
N ALA A 252 -9.04 -9.59 -11.19
CA ALA A 252 -9.51 -9.72 -12.57
C ALA A 252 -10.35 -8.52 -13.04
N ASN A 253 -10.33 -8.26 -14.36
CA ASN A 253 -11.13 -7.21 -15.00
C ASN A 253 -10.92 -5.80 -14.40
N LEU A 254 -9.64 -5.39 -14.31
CA LEU A 254 -9.21 -4.06 -13.86
C LEU A 254 -8.56 -3.28 -15.02
N PRO A 255 -9.31 -2.90 -16.06
CA PRO A 255 -8.72 -2.37 -17.30
C PRO A 255 -8.02 -1.02 -17.16
N ARG A 256 -8.32 -0.26 -16.11
CA ARG A 256 -7.73 1.07 -15.87
C ARG A 256 -6.69 1.10 -14.77
N LEU A 257 -6.43 -0.03 -14.10
CA LEU A 257 -5.45 -0.06 -13.02
C LEU A 257 -4.06 0.30 -13.54
N ARG A 258 -3.50 1.40 -13.03
CA ARG A 258 -2.19 1.95 -13.43
C ARG A 258 -1.12 1.72 -12.37
N ARG A 259 -1.51 1.66 -11.11
CA ARG A 259 -0.57 1.61 -10.00
C ARG A 259 -0.98 0.64 -8.90
N ILE A 260 -0.05 -0.20 -8.49
CA ILE A 260 -0.10 -1.01 -7.27
C ILE A 260 1.01 -0.51 -6.36
N GLY A 261 0.64 0.01 -5.19
CA GLY A 261 1.57 0.57 -4.20
C GLY A 261 2.40 -0.48 -3.49
N ALA A 262 3.33 -0.02 -2.65
CA ALA A 262 4.20 -0.91 -1.88
C ALA A 262 3.36 -1.86 -1.01
N SER A 263 3.64 -3.17 -1.07
CA SER A 263 2.89 -4.23 -0.38
C SER A 263 1.38 -4.22 -0.65
N GLY A 264 0.90 -3.54 -1.71
CA GLY A 264 -0.52 -3.31 -1.96
C GLY A 264 -1.35 -4.59 -2.13
N LEU A 265 -0.75 -5.66 -2.64
CA LEU A 265 -1.31 -7.00 -2.84
C LEU A 265 -0.39 -8.09 -2.27
N SER A 266 0.35 -7.80 -1.20
CA SER A 266 1.16 -8.78 -0.46
C SER A 266 0.25 -9.73 0.30
N ASN A 267 -0.35 -10.68 -0.41
CA ASN A 267 -1.47 -11.50 0.06
C ASN A 267 -1.27 -12.98 -0.22
N ARG A 268 -1.23 -13.80 0.83
CA ARG A 268 -1.00 -15.26 0.73
C ARG A 268 -2.17 -16.02 0.10
N SER A 269 -3.39 -15.47 0.12
CA SER A 269 -4.55 -16.10 -0.50
C SER A 269 -4.62 -15.87 -2.02
N LEU A 270 -3.84 -14.92 -2.55
CA LEU A 270 -3.84 -14.56 -3.97
C LEU A 270 -3.31 -15.72 -4.82
N VAL A 271 -4.15 -16.22 -5.71
CA VAL A 271 -3.85 -17.35 -6.60
C VAL A 271 -3.61 -16.87 -8.04
N THR A 272 -4.43 -15.94 -8.51
CA THR A 272 -4.34 -15.44 -9.88
C THR A 272 -4.48 -13.94 -9.97
N VAL A 273 -3.69 -13.35 -10.85
CA VAL A 273 -3.84 -11.99 -11.34
C VAL A 273 -4.08 -12.07 -12.84
N GLY A 274 -5.23 -11.61 -13.31
CA GLY A 274 -5.56 -11.52 -14.72
C GLY A 274 -4.81 -10.42 -15.44
N ASP A 275 -5.19 -10.16 -16.70
CA ASP A 275 -4.55 -9.12 -17.51
C ASP A 275 -4.81 -7.73 -16.94
N LEU A 276 -3.75 -6.92 -16.90
CA LEU A 276 -3.74 -5.54 -16.41
C LEU A 276 -3.22 -4.59 -17.49
N PRO A 277 -4.00 -4.32 -18.55
CA PRO A 277 -3.53 -3.67 -19.77
C PRO A 277 -3.08 -2.21 -19.59
N SER A 278 -3.40 -1.60 -18.47
CA SER A 278 -3.02 -0.22 -18.16
C SER A 278 -1.99 -0.10 -17.05
N LEU A 279 -1.54 -1.22 -16.45
CA LEU A 279 -0.61 -1.19 -15.32
C LEU A 279 0.76 -0.66 -15.76
N GLU A 280 1.24 0.38 -15.08
CA GLU A 280 2.49 1.09 -15.34
C GLU A 280 3.52 0.87 -14.22
N TYR A 281 3.05 0.73 -12.97
CA TYR A 281 3.89 0.71 -11.80
C TYR A 281 3.51 -0.42 -10.82
N ILE A 282 4.49 -1.23 -10.45
CA ILE A 282 4.42 -2.24 -9.41
C ILE A 282 5.37 -1.83 -8.29
N GLY A 283 4.84 -1.51 -7.12
CA GLY A 283 5.60 -0.99 -5.97
C GLY A 283 6.47 -2.03 -5.28
N ASP A 284 7.30 -1.57 -4.35
CA ASP A 284 8.14 -2.42 -3.54
C ASP A 284 7.30 -3.45 -2.76
N SER A 285 7.72 -4.70 -2.77
CA SER A 285 7.02 -5.79 -2.07
C SER A 285 5.55 -5.98 -2.49
N ALA A 286 5.09 -5.44 -3.62
CA ALA A 286 3.67 -5.37 -3.99
C ALA A 286 2.95 -6.72 -3.92
N PHE A 287 3.61 -7.83 -4.28
CA PHE A 287 3.14 -9.22 -4.21
C PHE A 287 4.02 -10.10 -3.31
N ARG A 288 4.83 -9.48 -2.44
CA ARG A 288 5.73 -10.21 -1.56
C ARG A 288 4.97 -11.29 -0.77
N ASN A 289 5.55 -12.49 -0.69
CA ASN A 289 4.94 -13.63 0.02
C ASN A 289 3.55 -14.06 -0.52
N ALA A 290 3.18 -13.72 -1.76
CA ALA A 290 2.01 -14.29 -2.42
C ALA A 290 2.31 -15.75 -2.81
N THR A 291 2.48 -16.61 -1.79
CA THR A 291 2.97 -18.00 -1.95
C THR A 291 2.00 -18.93 -2.69
N SER A 292 0.76 -18.50 -2.88
CA SER A 292 -0.26 -19.22 -3.67
C SER A 292 -0.36 -18.72 -5.11
N LEU A 293 0.27 -17.59 -5.46
CA LEU A 293 0.20 -16.97 -6.79
C LEU A 293 0.84 -17.89 -7.85
N THR A 294 0.02 -18.29 -8.82
CA THR A 294 0.45 -19.16 -9.94
C THR A 294 0.59 -18.39 -11.25
N THR A 295 -0.26 -17.38 -11.45
CA THR A 295 -0.36 -16.65 -12.70
C THR A 295 -0.44 -15.14 -12.46
N PHE A 296 0.42 -14.40 -13.16
CA PHE A 296 0.31 -12.95 -13.34
C PHE A 296 0.11 -12.69 -14.84
N GLY A 297 -1.06 -12.16 -15.20
CA GLY A 297 -1.48 -11.92 -16.58
C GLY A 297 -0.69 -10.82 -17.29
N ALA A 298 -1.06 -10.55 -18.54
CA ALA A 298 -0.35 -9.59 -19.37
C ALA A 298 -0.46 -8.15 -18.82
N ALA A 299 0.70 -7.51 -18.66
CA ALA A 299 0.81 -6.13 -18.21
C ALA A 299 1.79 -5.32 -19.08
N PRO A 300 1.41 -5.05 -20.36
CA PRO A 300 2.33 -4.58 -21.40
C PRO A 300 2.85 -3.15 -21.19
N LYS A 301 2.28 -2.38 -20.26
CA LYS A 301 2.69 -0.99 -20.00
C LYS A 301 3.55 -0.82 -18.77
N VAL A 302 3.89 -1.91 -18.06
CA VAL A 302 4.74 -1.82 -16.88
C VAL A 302 6.11 -1.24 -17.27
N THR A 303 6.53 -0.20 -16.55
CA THR A 303 7.83 0.45 -16.71
C THR A 303 8.71 0.30 -15.47
N TYR A 304 8.13 -0.05 -14.34
CA TYR A 304 8.85 -0.21 -13.08
C TYR A 304 8.29 -1.36 -12.25
N ILE A 305 9.19 -2.21 -11.76
CA ILE A 305 8.92 -3.30 -10.83
C ILE A 305 9.80 -3.07 -9.61
N GLY A 306 9.18 -2.81 -8.47
CA GLY A 306 9.85 -2.43 -7.23
C GLY A 306 10.73 -3.50 -6.61
N ALA A 307 11.51 -3.11 -5.60
CA ALA A 307 12.31 -4.05 -4.83
C ALA A 307 11.40 -5.08 -4.13
N ASN A 308 11.83 -6.36 -4.13
CA ASN A 308 11.10 -7.47 -3.50
C ASN A 308 9.67 -7.67 -4.02
N ALA A 309 9.31 -7.09 -5.18
CA ALA A 309 7.90 -7.02 -5.65
C ALA A 309 7.20 -8.38 -5.70
N PHE A 310 7.89 -9.44 -6.12
CA PHE A 310 7.40 -10.83 -6.18
C PHE A 310 8.26 -11.78 -5.32
N GLU A 311 8.97 -11.26 -4.32
CA GLU A 311 9.78 -12.09 -3.41
C GLU A 311 8.95 -13.23 -2.83
N GLU A 312 9.49 -14.45 -2.87
CA GLU A 312 8.85 -15.66 -2.34
C GLU A 312 7.52 -16.06 -3.03
N CYS A 313 7.23 -15.58 -4.26
CA CYS A 313 6.12 -16.07 -5.07
C CYS A 313 6.48 -17.46 -5.64
N ARG A 314 6.61 -18.44 -4.75
CA ARG A 314 7.21 -19.76 -5.06
C ARG A 314 6.44 -20.58 -6.09
N LYS A 315 5.13 -20.32 -6.27
CA LYS A 315 4.27 -21.03 -7.23
C LYS A 315 4.06 -20.27 -8.52
N LEU A 316 4.69 -19.11 -8.71
CA LEU A 316 4.52 -18.30 -9.91
C LEU A 316 5.13 -19.02 -11.12
N GLU A 317 4.26 -19.48 -12.01
CA GLU A 317 4.63 -20.21 -13.23
C GLU A 317 4.54 -19.34 -14.46
N THR A 318 3.50 -18.46 -14.53
CA THR A 318 3.22 -17.57 -15.66
C THR A 318 3.41 -16.13 -15.23
N LEU A 319 4.27 -15.42 -15.95
CA LEU A 319 4.56 -14.01 -15.72
C LEU A 319 4.35 -13.25 -17.04
N GLY A 320 3.24 -12.52 -17.15
CA GLY A 320 2.85 -11.76 -18.35
C GLY A 320 3.60 -10.43 -18.53
N LEU A 321 4.91 -10.46 -18.37
CA LEU A 321 5.83 -9.32 -18.54
C LEU A 321 6.79 -9.50 -19.71
N ASP A 322 6.50 -10.44 -20.59
CA ASP A 322 7.37 -10.73 -21.74
C ASP A 322 7.48 -9.52 -22.68
N GLY A 323 8.70 -9.14 -23.00
CA GLY A 323 9.00 -8.02 -23.89
C GLY A 323 8.70 -6.63 -23.32
N VAL A 324 8.43 -6.51 -22.03
CA VAL A 324 8.13 -5.23 -21.36
C VAL A 324 9.40 -4.42 -21.14
N ALA A 325 9.36 -3.12 -21.50
CA ALA A 325 10.48 -2.18 -21.28
C ALA A 325 10.46 -1.67 -19.83
N ALA A 326 10.96 -2.47 -18.90
CA ALA A 326 10.88 -2.18 -17.47
C ALA A 326 12.26 -2.07 -16.80
N GLU A 327 12.26 -1.37 -15.68
CA GLU A 327 13.31 -1.46 -14.66
C GLU A 327 12.86 -2.46 -13.58
N ILE A 328 13.71 -3.45 -13.30
CA ILE A 328 13.44 -4.49 -12.30
C ILE A 328 14.29 -4.20 -11.07
N GLY A 329 13.62 -4.01 -9.93
CA GLY A 329 14.24 -3.66 -8.66
C GLY A 329 15.07 -4.79 -8.02
N ARG A 330 15.75 -4.44 -6.94
CA ARG A 330 16.51 -5.37 -6.12
C ARG A 330 15.59 -6.51 -5.60
N GLU A 331 16.08 -7.76 -5.70
CA GLU A 331 15.38 -8.93 -5.16
C GLU A 331 13.93 -9.10 -5.68
N ALA A 332 13.57 -8.45 -6.80
CA ALA A 332 12.17 -8.36 -7.25
C ALA A 332 11.49 -9.72 -7.43
N PHE A 333 12.19 -10.74 -7.89
CA PHE A 333 11.70 -12.11 -8.11
C PHE A 333 12.52 -13.16 -7.34
N ILE A 334 13.19 -12.75 -6.25
CA ILE A 334 13.99 -13.69 -5.46
C ILE A 334 13.13 -14.86 -4.97
N ALA A 335 13.63 -16.08 -5.14
CA ALA A 335 12.96 -17.33 -4.75
C ALA A 335 11.60 -17.60 -5.44
N CYS A 336 11.37 -17.08 -6.67
CA CYS A 336 10.28 -17.51 -7.54
C CYS A 336 10.63 -18.88 -8.15
N THR A 337 10.46 -19.94 -7.36
CA THR A 337 10.99 -21.27 -7.67
C THR A 337 10.19 -22.07 -8.70
N SER A 338 9.13 -21.52 -9.32
CA SER A 338 8.35 -22.16 -10.37
C SER A 338 8.47 -21.51 -11.75
N LEU A 339 9.16 -20.35 -11.87
CA LEU A 339 9.39 -19.69 -13.16
C LEU A 339 10.29 -20.56 -14.05
N LYS A 340 9.92 -20.71 -15.34
CA LYS A 340 10.67 -21.54 -16.30
C LYS A 340 11.37 -20.77 -17.40
N SER A 341 10.74 -19.72 -17.92
CA SER A 341 11.28 -18.91 -19.01
C SER A 341 10.92 -17.45 -18.83
N LEU A 342 11.82 -16.55 -19.24
CA LEU A 342 11.61 -15.11 -19.19
C LEU A 342 12.09 -14.49 -20.49
N ASP A 343 11.29 -13.62 -21.11
CA ASP A 343 11.73 -12.71 -22.15
C ASP A 343 12.00 -11.33 -21.56
N LEU A 344 13.28 -11.00 -21.40
CA LEU A 344 13.76 -9.74 -20.85
C LEU A 344 14.38 -8.84 -21.93
N SER A 345 14.03 -9.04 -23.21
CA SER A 345 14.66 -8.37 -24.37
C SER A 345 14.59 -6.85 -24.31
N ASN A 346 13.52 -6.28 -23.75
CA ASN A 346 13.32 -4.85 -23.60
C ASN A 346 13.64 -4.31 -22.20
N VAL A 347 14.00 -5.16 -21.24
CA VAL A 347 14.37 -4.73 -19.88
C VAL A 347 15.68 -3.96 -19.92
N THR A 348 15.69 -2.77 -19.32
CA THR A 348 16.86 -1.88 -19.33
C THR A 348 17.73 -1.99 -18.08
N SER A 349 17.15 -2.36 -16.95
CA SER A 349 17.86 -2.49 -15.67
C SER A 349 17.35 -3.68 -14.87
N ILE A 350 18.27 -4.47 -14.33
CA ILE A 350 18.00 -5.58 -13.40
C ILE A 350 18.78 -5.35 -12.12
N GLY A 351 18.08 -5.28 -10.99
CA GLY A 351 18.65 -5.02 -9.67
C GLY A 351 19.46 -6.19 -9.10
N GLU A 352 20.15 -5.92 -8.01
CA GLU A 352 20.87 -6.94 -7.23
C GLU A 352 19.93 -8.08 -6.85
N LYS A 353 20.37 -9.36 -7.07
CA LYS A 353 19.63 -10.57 -6.72
C LYS A 353 18.22 -10.70 -7.30
N ALA A 354 17.89 -9.94 -8.36
CA ALA A 354 16.52 -9.84 -8.85
C ALA A 354 15.87 -11.20 -9.14
N PHE A 355 16.59 -12.18 -9.68
CA PHE A 355 16.13 -13.55 -9.95
C PHE A 355 16.92 -14.62 -9.18
N SER A 356 17.60 -14.24 -8.10
CA SER A 356 18.36 -15.20 -7.30
C SER A 356 17.43 -16.28 -6.73
N TYR A 357 17.91 -17.53 -6.70
CA TYR A 357 17.16 -18.71 -6.26
C TYR A 357 15.92 -19.09 -7.11
N CYS A 358 15.80 -18.59 -8.35
CA CYS A 358 14.82 -19.08 -9.32
C CYS A 358 15.25 -20.46 -9.86
N GLY A 359 15.18 -21.47 -9.02
CA GLY A 359 15.82 -22.79 -9.27
C GLY A 359 15.29 -23.56 -10.47
N THR A 360 14.08 -23.28 -10.96
CA THR A 360 13.45 -23.93 -12.14
C THR A 360 13.57 -23.10 -13.40
N LEU A 361 14.14 -21.89 -13.35
CA LEU A 361 14.34 -21.04 -14.52
C LEU A 361 15.32 -21.72 -15.49
N GLU A 362 14.84 -22.07 -16.69
CA GLU A 362 15.61 -22.79 -17.73
C GLU A 362 16.16 -21.83 -18.78
N THR A 363 15.41 -20.78 -19.12
CA THR A 363 15.76 -19.89 -20.23
C THR A 363 15.49 -18.42 -19.90
N VAL A 364 16.49 -17.59 -20.15
CA VAL A 364 16.36 -16.15 -20.35
C VAL A 364 16.53 -15.89 -21.84
N VAL A 365 15.45 -15.50 -22.53
CA VAL A 365 15.41 -15.41 -24.00
C VAL A 365 16.41 -14.37 -24.52
N SER A 366 16.43 -13.18 -23.94
CA SER A 366 17.39 -12.12 -24.31
C SER A 366 17.54 -11.09 -23.17
N LEU A 367 18.70 -10.44 -23.14
CA LEU A 367 19.05 -9.28 -22.31
C LEU A 367 19.61 -8.15 -23.18
N GLU A 368 19.17 -8.02 -24.45
CA GLU A 368 19.85 -7.15 -25.44
C GLU A 368 19.71 -5.65 -25.14
N SER A 369 18.64 -5.23 -24.45
CA SER A 369 18.43 -3.82 -24.04
C SER A 369 19.07 -3.45 -22.69
N ILE A 370 19.70 -4.43 -22.02
CA ILE A 370 20.22 -4.20 -20.68
C ILE A 370 21.36 -3.18 -20.66
N THR A 371 21.24 -2.18 -19.80
CA THR A 371 22.28 -1.17 -19.53
C THR A 371 22.85 -1.27 -18.12
N SER A 372 22.10 -1.90 -17.21
CA SER A 372 22.51 -2.13 -15.83
C SER A 372 22.09 -3.53 -15.36
N LEU A 373 23.04 -4.30 -14.88
CA LEU A 373 22.83 -5.63 -14.32
C LEU A 373 23.42 -5.71 -12.90
N GLY A 374 22.64 -6.11 -11.93
CA GLY A 374 23.04 -6.20 -10.54
C GLY A 374 23.87 -7.43 -10.23
N LYS A 375 24.67 -7.35 -9.16
CA LYS A 375 25.37 -8.54 -8.65
C LYS A 375 24.38 -9.60 -8.20
N ASN A 376 24.76 -10.88 -8.33
CA ASN A 376 23.93 -12.03 -7.96
C ASN A 376 22.59 -12.11 -8.70
N ALA A 377 22.39 -11.37 -9.82
CA ALA A 377 21.06 -11.23 -10.43
C ALA A 377 20.39 -12.56 -10.78
N PHE A 378 21.15 -13.58 -11.19
CA PHE A 378 20.71 -14.95 -11.52
C PHE A 378 21.41 -16.02 -10.65
N GLU A 379 21.96 -15.64 -9.50
CA GLU A 379 22.60 -16.60 -8.59
C GLU A 379 21.64 -17.74 -8.23
N GLU A 380 22.18 -18.97 -8.16
CA GLU A 380 21.39 -20.17 -7.78
C GLU A 380 20.21 -20.50 -8.72
N CYS A 381 20.18 -19.98 -9.96
CA CYS A 381 19.27 -20.44 -11.01
C CYS A 381 19.78 -21.80 -11.53
N ARG A 382 19.60 -22.86 -10.73
CA ARG A 382 20.26 -24.16 -10.94
C ARG A 382 19.89 -24.86 -12.24
N SER A 383 18.70 -24.60 -12.77
CA SER A 383 18.19 -25.17 -14.04
C SER A 383 18.44 -24.29 -15.25
N LEU A 384 19.04 -23.09 -15.10
CA LEU A 384 19.27 -22.14 -16.19
C LEU A 384 20.26 -22.73 -17.19
N VAL A 385 19.76 -23.03 -18.39
CA VAL A 385 20.54 -23.61 -19.48
C VAL A 385 21.02 -22.54 -20.46
N THR A 386 20.15 -21.59 -20.78
CA THR A 386 20.42 -20.60 -21.83
C THR A 386 20.16 -19.19 -21.33
N VAL A 387 21.17 -18.33 -21.54
CA VAL A 387 21.03 -16.88 -21.47
C VAL A 387 21.29 -16.34 -22.88
N GLY A 388 20.26 -15.72 -23.47
CA GLY A 388 20.37 -15.14 -24.81
C GLY A 388 21.31 -13.95 -24.85
N LYS A 389 21.22 -13.18 -25.94
CA LYS A 389 22.12 -12.04 -26.18
C LYS A 389 22.11 -11.07 -24.98
N ILE A 390 23.29 -10.77 -24.46
CA ILE A 390 23.51 -9.73 -23.44
C ILE A 390 23.82 -8.41 -24.17
N GLY A 391 23.20 -7.31 -23.71
CA GLY A 391 23.42 -5.96 -24.23
C GLY A 391 24.84 -5.44 -23.99
N ASN A 392 25.07 -4.18 -24.35
CA ASN A 392 26.38 -3.55 -24.36
C ASN A 392 26.93 -3.22 -22.96
N LEU A 393 27.07 -4.25 -22.11
CA LEU A 393 27.71 -4.10 -20.80
C LEU A 393 29.23 -4.07 -20.96
N THR A 394 29.92 -3.19 -20.22
CA THR A 394 31.38 -3.17 -20.12
C THR A 394 31.88 -4.04 -18.97
N ARG A 395 31.02 -4.37 -18.01
CA ARG A 395 31.34 -5.22 -16.86
C ARG A 395 30.26 -6.26 -16.65
N LEU A 396 30.65 -7.52 -16.53
CA LEU A 396 29.79 -8.58 -15.99
C LEU A 396 29.84 -8.51 -14.45
N PRO A 397 28.71 -8.37 -13.75
CA PRO A 397 28.70 -8.22 -12.30
C PRO A 397 29.23 -9.43 -11.55
N ASN A 398 29.62 -9.19 -10.29
CA ASN A 398 30.04 -10.26 -9.39
C ASN A 398 28.91 -11.27 -9.17
N GLU A 399 29.25 -12.54 -9.19
CA GLU A 399 28.36 -13.65 -8.83
C GLU A 399 27.05 -13.73 -9.67
N VAL A 400 26.99 -13.04 -10.82
CA VAL A 400 25.75 -12.89 -11.62
C VAL A 400 25.12 -14.22 -12.00
N PHE A 401 25.92 -15.26 -12.36
CA PHE A 401 25.50 -16.62 -12.70
C PHE A 401 26.11 -17.68 -11.74
N ARG A 402 26.51 -17.28 -10.56
CA ARG A 402 27.05 -18.22 -9.56
C ARG A 402 26.05 -19.34 -9.30
N GLU A 403 26.51 -20.60 -9.26
CA GLU A 403 25.68 -21.79 -9.02
C GLU A 403 24.58 -22.04 -10.10
N CYS A 404 24.67 -21.43 -11.28
CA CYS A 404 23.86 -21.80 -12.44
C CYS A 404 24.37 -23.13 -13.01
N LYS A 405 24.04 -24.23 -12.33
CA LYS A 405 24.66 -25.57 -12.56
C LYS A 405 24.46 -26.12 -13.95
N ALA A 406 23.32 -25.81 -14.58
CA ALA A 406 22.96 -26.29 -15.90
C ALA A 406 23.38 -25.34 -17.03
N LEU A 407 23.95 -24.17 -16.73
CA LEU A 407 24.26 -23.14 -17.73
C LEU A 407 25.23 -23.70 -18.79
N ALA A 408 24.72 -23.74 -20.03
CA ALA A 408 25.45 -24.27 -21.17
C ALA A 408 25.71 -23.23 -22.25
N ASN A 409 24.77 -22.25 -22.41
CA ASN A 409 24.83 -21.30 -23.50
C ASN A 409 24.74 -19.86 -22.93
N VAL A 410 25.80 -19.09 -23.10
CA VAL A 410 25.84 -17.66 -22.80
C VAL A 410 26.82 -16.98 -23.76
N THR A 411 26.44 -15.82 -24.28
CA THR A 411 27.32 -15.04 -25.18
C THR A 411 27.62 -13.70 -24.53
N LEU A 412 28.91 -13.41 -24.31
CA LEU A 412 29.37 -12.13 -23.79
C LEU A 412 29.44 -11.11 -24.92
N PRO A 413 29.08 -9.82 -24.70
CA PRO A 413 29.15 -8.77 -25.69
C PRO A 413 30.62 -8.34 -25.96
N ASP A 414 30.89 -7.89 -27.22
CA ASP A 414 32.21 -7.40 -27.60
C ASP A 414 32.62 -6.08 -26.91
N THR A 415 31.74 -5.49 -26.13
CA THR A 415 32.02 -4.32 -25.29
C THR A 415 32.55 -4.69 -23.90
N MET A 416 32.59 -5.98 -23.54
CA MET A 416 32.95 -6.46 -22.19
C MET A 416 34.42 -6.19 -21.89
N GLU A 417 34.71 -5.41 -20.87
CA GLU A 417 36.06 -5.10 -20.40
C GLU A 417 36.44 -5.91 -19.15
N THR A 418 35.47 -6.21 -18.29
CA THR A 418 35.71 -6.90 -17.01
C THR A 418 34.72 -8.04 -16.78
N ILE A 419 35.21 -9.21 -16.43
CA ILE A 419 34.41 -10.33 -15.90
C ILE A 419 34.58 -10.33 -14.38
N GLY A 420 33.47 -10.11 -13.67
CA GLY A 420 33.47 -9.91 -12.22
C GLY A 420 33.79 -11.15 -11.40
N THR A 421 34.04 -10.95 -10.12
CA THR A 421 34.35 -12.00 -9.15
C THR A 421 33.27 -13.07 -9.13
N ALA A 422 33.68 -14.35 -9.25
CA ALA A 422 32.82 -15.52 -9.20
C ALA A 422 31.61 -15.48 -10.17
N ALA A 423 31.69 -14.72 -11.28
CA ALA A 423 30.58 -14.49 -12.19
C ALA A 423 29.95 -15.79 -12.72
N PHE A 424 30.75 -16.82 -13.00
CA PHE A 424 30.34 -18.17 -13.44
C PHE A 424 30.77 -19.27 -12.47
N LYS A 425 31.05 -18.93 -11.21
CA LYS A 425 31.46 -19.92 -10.22
C LYS A 425 30.43 -21.04 -10.10
N HIS A 426 30.93 -22.32 -10.23
CA HIS A 426 30.12 -23.53 -10.17
C HIS A 426 29.05 -23.67 -11.29
N CYS A 427 29.27 -23.04 -12.47
CA CYS A 427 28.52 -23.34 -13.69
C CYS A 427 29.02 -24.68 -14.26
N TYR A 428 28.61 -25.78 -13.64
CA TYR A 428 29.10 -27.14 -13.99
C TYR A 428 28.79 -27.53 -15.42
N GLY A 429 27.68 -27.06 -15.98
CA GLY A 429 27.19 -27.39 -17.31
C GLY A 429 27.90 -26.66 -18.47
N LEU A 430 28.74 -25.63 -18.20
CA LEU A 430 29.34 -24.77 -19.22
C LEU A 430 30.44 -25.51 -19.98
N PRO A 431 30.23 -25.87 -21.27
CA PRO A 431 31.18 -26.69 -22.01
C PRO A 431 32.28 -25.83 -22.67
N GLU A 432 31.96 -24.59 -23.00
CA GLU A 432 32.81 -23.61 -23.64
C GLU A 432 32.40 -22.18 -23.28
N ILE A 433 33.30 -21.25 -23.38
CA ILE A 433 33.06 -19.81 -23.24
C ILE A 433 34.00 -19.03 -24.18
N VAL A 434 33.45 -18.14 -24.98
CA VAL A 434 34.22 -17.19 -25.76
C VAL A 434 34.42 -15.93 -24.91
N ILE A 435 35.66 -15.63 -24.57
CA ILE A 435 36.05 -14.40 -23.88
C ILE A 435 36.39 -13.36 -24.97
N PRO A 436 35.63 -12.25 -25.09
CA PRO A 436 35.88 -11.25 -26.13
C PRO A 436 37.24 -10.58 -26.01
N ASP A 437 37.80 -10.16 -27.18
CA ASP A 437 39.09 -9.46 -27.26
C ASP A 437 39.08 -8.06 -26.57
N SER A 438 37.94 -7.56 -26.18
CA SER A 438 37.77 -6.35 -25.36
C SER A 438 38.08 -6.56 -23.88
N VAL A 439 38.06 -7.82 -23.38
CA VAL A 439 38.26 -8.12 -21.96
C VAL A 439 39.69 -7.87 -21.56
N THR A 440 39.88 -7.01 -20.55
CA THR A 440 41.20 -6.67 -20.00
C THR A 440 41.40 -7.26 -18.58
N THR A 441 40.32 -7.55 -17.87
CA THR A 441 40.36 -8.03 -16.48
C THR A 441 39.40 -9.21 -16.26
N ILE A 442 39.90 -10.28 -15.66
CA ILE A 442 39.11 -11.40 -15.15
C ILE A 442 39.35 -11.48 -13.64
N GLU A 443 38.30 -11.24 -12.86
CA GLU A 443 38.43 -11.18 -11.40
C GLU A 443 38.49 -12.57 -10.74
N GLU A 444 38.67 -12.58 -9.44
CA GLU A 444 38.84 -13.78 -8.62
C GLU A 444 37.71 -14.80 -8.82
N GLU A 445 38.04 -16.07 -8.95
CA GLU A 445 37.12 -17.22 -9.05
C GLU A 445 36.11 -17.12 -10.21
N ALA A 446 36.28 -16.24 -11.20
CA ALA A 446 35.27 -15.95 -12.22
C ALA A 446 34.68 -17.20 -12.89
N PHE A 447 35.48 -18.24 -13.15
CA PHE A 447 35.08 -19.52 -13.73
C PHE A 447 35.41 -20.72 -12.83
N SER A 448 35.63 -20.48 -11.55
CA SER A 448 35.95 -21.53 -10.60
C SER A 448 34.86 -22.60 -10.55
N GLY A 449 35.23 -23.87 -10.69
CA GLY A 449 34.31 -24.98 -10.64
C GLY A 449 33.51 -25.21 -11.93
N CYS A 450 33.82 -24.57 -13.08
CA CYS A 450 33.23 -24.90 -14.39
C CYS A 450 33.75 -26.24 -14.88
N THR A 451 33.22 -27.32 -14.32
CA THR A 451 33.78 -28.68 -14.47
C THR A 451 33.65 -29.25 -15.89
N SER A 452 32.74 -28.75 -16.73
CA SER A 452 32.57 -29.20 -18.13
C SER A 452 33.42 -28.43 -19.14
N LEU A 453 34.06 -27.34 -18.72
CA LEU A 453 34.82 -26.47 -19.61
C LEU A 453 36.05 -27.22 -20.16
N LYS A 454 36.12 -27.40 -21.49
CA LYS A 454 37.11 -28.24 -22.16
C LYS A 454 38.32 -27.46 -22.69
N GLU A 455 38.06 -26.32 -23.27
CA GLU A 455 39.10 -25.43 -23.84
C GLU A 455 38.94 -24.04 -23.24
N ILE A 456 40.05 -23.45 -22.84
CA ILE A 456 40.09 -22.12 -22.20
C ILE A 456 41.05 -21.29 -23.02
N ILE A 457 40.54 -20.33 -23.77
CA ILE A 457 41.34 -19.37 -24.53
C ILE A 457 41.19 -18.01 -23.90
N VAL A 458 42.23 -17.54 -23.26
CA VAL A 458 42.29 -16.19 -22.67
C VAL A 458 42.93 -15.26 -23.70
N PRO A 459 42.22 -14.22 -24.22
CA PRO A 459 42.73 -13.35 -25.25
C PRO A 459 43.92 -12.50 -24.79
N ASP A 460 44.77 -12.07 -25.73
CA ASP A 460 45.97 -11.26 -25.47
C ASP A 460 45.65 -9.89 -24.81
N SER A 461 44.42 -9.43 -24.90
CA SER A 461 43.91 -8.22 -24.23
C SER A 461 43.85 -8.30 -22.69
N VAL A 462 43.75 -9.51 -22.17
CA VAL A 462 43.69 -9.72 -20.71
C VAL A 462 45.05 -9.47 -20.07
N VAL A 463 45.16 -8.42 -19.28
CA VAL A 463 46.35 -8.03 -18.54
C VAL A 463 46.26 -8.29 -17.06
N LYS A 464 45.06 -8.52 -16.50
CA LYS A 464 44.86 -8.78 -15.09
C LYS A 464 43.98 -10.01 -14.86
N MET A 465 44.44 -10.95 -14.07
CA MET A 465 43.70 -12.12 -13.62
C MET A 465 43.73 -12.25 -12.10
N GLY A 466 42.57 -12.54 -11.51
CA GLY A 466 42.46 -12.82 -10.07
C GLY A 466 42.93 -14.21 -9.68
N ASN A 467 42.80 -14.53 -8.40
CA ASN A 467 43.14 -15.87 -7.88
C ASN A 467 42.02 -16.87 -8.30
N HIS A 468 42.44 -18.14 -8.47
CA HIS A 468 41.51 -19.25 -8.71
C HIS A 468 40.53 -19.10 -9.88
N VAL A 469 40.81 -18.22 -10.89
CA VAL A 469 39.92 -17.92 -12.01
C VAL A 469 39.35 -19.19 -12.64
N PHE A 470 40.18 -20.20 -12.94
CA PHE A 470 39.78 -21.50 -13.50
C PHE A 470 39.99 -22.66 -12.51
N GLY A 471 40.02 -22.37 -11.20
CA GLY A 471 40.16 -23.40 -10.18
C GLY A 471 39.08 -24.46 -10.28
N GLY A 472 39.39 -25.74 -10.37
CA GLY A 472 38.42 -26.84 -10.42
C GLY A 472 37.78 -27.06 -11.80
N CYS A 473 38.25 -26.49 -12.91
CA CYS A 473 37.83 -26.81 -14.28
C CYS A 473 38.37 -28.21 -14.68
N ARG A 474 37.75 -29.27 -14.19
CA ARG A 474 38.29 -30.64 -14.22
C ARG A 474 38.33 -31.27 -15.64
N SER A 475 37.52 -30.79 -16.59
CA SER A 475 37.52 -31.27 -17.98
C SER A 475 38.43 -30.49 -18.90
N ALA A 476 39.13 -29.47 -18.41
CA ALA A 476 39.99 -28.65 -19.21
C ALA A 476 41.21 -29.43 -19.73
N THR A 477 41.29 -29.60 -21.03
CA THR A 477 42.36 -30.30 -21.74
C THR A 477 43.37 -29.35 -22.37
N ARG A 478 42.97 -28.10 -22.60
CA ARG A 478 43.79 -27.05 -23.21
C ARG A 478 43.54 -25.71 -22.57
N ILE A 479 44.60 -25.00 -22.23
CA ILE A 479 44.56 -23.61 -21.73
C ILE A 479 45.54 -22.80 -22.55
N VAL A 480 45.10 -21.68 -23.12
CA VAL A 480 45.93 -20.68 -23.79
C VAL A 480 45.95 -19.43 -22.93
N PHE A 481 47.09 -19.00 -22.48
CA PHE A 481 47.28 -17.78 -21.71
C PHE A 481 47.66 -16.59 -22.60
N PRO A 482 47.31 -15.36 -22.21
CA PRO A 482 47.72 -14.15 -22.92
C PRO A 482 49.23 -13.94 -22.80
N LYS A 483 49.79 -13.25 -23.81
CA LYS A 483 51.24 -13.01 -23.85
C LYS A 483 51.78 -12.07 -22.78
N TYR A 484 50.91 -11.17 -22.25
CA TYR A 484 51.33 -10.06 -21.39
C TYR A 484 50.54 -10.04 -20.06
N LEU A 485 50.40 -11.19 -19.44
CA LEU A 485 49.73 -11.28 -18.13
C LEU A 485 50.65 -10.70 -17.03
N THR A 486 50.13 -9.79 -16.21
CA THR A 486 50.85 -9.17 -15.08
C THR A 486 50.22 -9.56 -13.73
#